data_89a790edd3de100793b1806a7a1e8558
#
_entry.id   89a790edd3de100793b1806a7a1e8558
#
_cell.length_a   1.000
_cell.length_b   1.000
_cell.length_c   1.000
_cell.angle_alpha   90.00
_cell.angle_beta   90.00
_cell.angle_gamma   90.00
#
_symmetry.space_group_name_H-M   'P 1'
#
loop_
_entity.id
_entity.type
_entity.pdbx_description
1 polymer ?
#
loop_
_entity_poly.entity_id
_entity_poly.type
_entity_poly.pdbx_seq_one_letter_code
_entity_poly.pdbx_strand_id
1 'polypeptide(L)'
;KKINSKVILRETNDEIPNLGFSLSNKKILSTGFKFLYGLEESMREMISKWSKQNMVKDLEYVKKGENEYIDQRGKISNHELTEPINMIGLITSKKGTLRANHYHPQQEQKCLFTNGQIIEIYQDLLNPNSPKITQVVNEGQLSVIKPNVAHTMLFTKDTTFLNLVRGEREHDNYGVTHTIKHVFVDEKEKNLLLECYKFECRSCGNQDLKRVVSLGYQPLANNLLKKIDEKCELYPLEVNYCKECHNCQLSVSVDPKKMFSNYLYTSSTSKIFRNHFINAAKKYSKELKLNKKKSLIIDIGSNDGVALKPFKEMGYNK
;
A
#
# COMPACT_ATOMS: atom_id res chain seq x y z
N LYS A 1 11.10 20.45 -16.09
CA LYS A 1 11.94 21.56 -15.54
C LYS A 1 11.15 22.55 -14.67
N LYS A 2 9.81 22.69 -14.85
CA LYS A 2 9.03 23.69 -14.07
C LYS A 2 8.47 23.19 -12.74
N ILE A 3 8.48 21.88 -12.46
CA ILE A 3 7.78 21.30 -11.31
C ILE A 3 8.71 21.03 -10.13
N ASN A 4 9.99 20.71 -10.38
CA ASN A 4 10.98 20.55 -9.30
C ASN A 4 12.39 20.81 -9.88
N SER A 5 13.06 21.84 -9.39
CA SER A 5 14.42 22.21 -9.79
C SER A 5 15.50 21.15 -9.45
N LYS A 6 15.15 20.17 -8.62
CA LYS A 6 16.03 19.05 -8.24
C LYS A 6 15.86 17.81 -9.11
N VAL A 7 14.86 17.77 -10.01
CA VAL A 7 14.68 16.66 -10.95
C VAL A 7 15.48 16.95 -12.20
N ILE A 8 16.56 16.22 -12.36
CA ILE A 8 17.37 16.24 -13.58
C ILE A 8 16.86 15.11 -14.48
N LEU A 9 16.17 15.48 -15.56
CA LEU A 9 15.87 14.53 -16.63
C LEU A 9 17.17 14.32 -17.41
N ARG A 10 17.75 13.11 -17.32
CA ARG A 10 18.83 12.67 -18.19
C ARG A 10 18.22 11.87 -19.33
N GLU A 11 18.51 12.27 -20.55
CA GLU A 11 18.37 11.35 -21.67
C GLU A 11 19.44 10.28 -21.50
N THR A 12 19.03 9.05 -21.34
CA THR A 12 19.93 7.90 -21.35
C THR A 12 19.90 7.32 -22.75
N ASN A 13 21.07 7.04 -23.31
CA ASN A 13 21.22 6.26 -24.54
C ASN A 13 21.05 4.76 -24.25
N ASP A 14 20.22 4.40 -23.26
CA ASP A 14 19.90 3.00 -22.99
C ASP A 14 19.21 2.41 -24.21
N GLU A 15 19.76 1.33 -24.75
CA GLU A 15 19.25 0.58 -25.88
C GLU A 15 17.87 -0.09 -25.66
N ILE A 16 17.24 0.19 -24.54
CA ILE A 16 15.84 -0.16 -24.28
C ILE A 16 15.03 1.13 -24.48
N PRO A 17 14.60 1.44 -25.69
CA PRO A 17 13.64 2.51 -25.86
C PRO A 17 12.40 2.06 -25.13
N ASN A 18 11.99 2.81 -24.12
CA ASN A 18 10.68 2.70 -23.52
C ASN A 18 9.68 3.22 -24.57
N LEU A 19 9.57 2.47 -25.66
CA LEU A 19 8.57 2.67 -26.69
C LEU A 19 7.24 2.28 -26.05
N GLY A 20 6.66 3.23 -25.34
CA GLY A 20 5.31 3.11 -24.82
C GLY A 20 4.39 2.60 -25.93
N PHE A 21 3.38 1.83 -25.54
CA PHE A 21 2.35 1.36 -26.46
C PHE A 21 1.69 2.56 -27.13
N SER A 22 1.86 2.73 -28.42
CA SER A 22 1.05 3.65 -29.21
C SER A 22 -0.28 2.95 -29.50
N LEU A 23 -1.31 3.23 -28.70
CA LEU A 23 -2.66 2.81 -29.00
C LEU A 23 -3.26 3.83 -29.98
N SER A 24 -3.75 3.35 -31.11
CA SER A 24 -4.54 4.20 -32.00
C SER A 24 -5.92 4.46 -31.40
N ASN A 25 -6.20 5.72 -31.06
CA ASN A 25 -7.50 6.15 -30.56
C ASN A 25 -8.49 6.52 -31.71
N LYS A 26 -8.13 6.28 -32.97
CA LYS A 26 -8.97 6.59 -34.14
C LYS A 26 -10.37 6.03 -34.03
N LYS A 27 -10.51 4.78 -33.59
CA LYS A 27 -11.81 4.11 -33.46
C LYS A 27 -12.68 4.74 -32.39
N ILE A 28 -12.13 5.11 -31.24
CA ILE A 28 -12.90 5.76 -30.17
C ILE A 28 -13.27 7.20 -30.55
N LEU A 29 -12.39 7.93 -31.22
CA LEU A 29 -12.66 9.29 -31.71
C LEU A 29 -13.73 9.28 -32.79
N SER A 30 -13.81 8.23 -33.63
CA SER A 30 -14.86 8.10 -34.66
C SER A 30 -16.27 7.92 -34.08
N THR A 31 -16.39 7.59 -32.78
CA THR A 31 -17.69 7.52 -32.08
C THR A 31 -18.17 8.87 -31.53
N GLY A 32 -17.43 9.95 -31.77
CA GLY A 32 -17.70 11.28 -31.23
C GLY A 32 -17.17 11.49 -29.81
N PHE A 33 -16.45 10.51 -29.27
CA PHE A 33 -15.82 10.64 -27.96
C PHE A 33 -14.75 11.74 -27.96
N LYS A 34 -14.76 12.59 -26.93
CA LYS A 34 -13.76 13.63 -26.74
C LYS A 34 -13.01 13.37 -25.44
N PHE A 35 -11.68 13.34 -25.50
CA PHE A 35 -10.86 13.32 -24.28
C PHE A 35 -10.99 14.68 -23.58
N LEU A 36 -11.33 14.67 -22.31
CA LEU A 36 -11.42 15.90 -21.48
C LEU A 36 -10.03 16.48 -21.20
N TYR A 37 -9.02 15.63 -21.16
CA TYR A 37 -7.63 16.00 -20.86
C TYR A 37 -6.69 15.42 -21.91
N GLY A 38 -5.71 16.20 -22.32
CA GLY A 38 -4.56 15.71 -23.09
C GLY A 38 -3.61 14.87 -22.22
N LEU A 39 -2.75 14.09 -22.85
CA LEU A 39 -1.73 13.29 -22.15
C LEU A 39 -0.86 14.15 -21.23
N GLU A 40 -0.44 15.32 -21.70
CA GLU A 40 0.40 16.25 -20.96
C GLU A 40 -0.31 16.81 -19.72
N GLU A 41 -1.58 17.16 -19.84
CA GLU A 41 -2.41 17.65 -18.73
C GLU A 41 -2.64 16.54 -17.70
N SER A 42 -2.97 15.33 -18.14
CA SER A 42 -3.15 14.16 -17.27
C SER A 42 -1.85 13.82 -16.53
N MET A 43 -0.70 13.88 -17.21
CA MET A 43 0.60 13.68 -16.56
C MET A 43 0.93 14.79 -15.57
N ARG A 44 0.66 16.05 -15.90
CA ARG A 44 0.86 17.19 -14.99
C ARG A 44 -0.01 17.07 -13.75
N GLU A 45 -1.27 16.70 -13.90
CA GLU A 45 -2.19 16.48 -12.79
C GLU A 45 -1.74 15.31 -11.92
N MET A 46 -1.36 14.19 -12.53
CA MET A 46 -0.83 13.03 -11.84
C MET A 46 0.45 13.37 -11.05
N ILE A 47 1.41 14.07 -11.66
CA ILE A 47 2.65 14.50 -11.00
C ILE A 47 2.33 15.50 -9.88
N SER A 48 1.42 16.44 -10.11
CA SER A 48 1.01 17.41 -9.08
C SER A 48 0.33 16.75 -7.90
N LYS A 49 -0.58 15.81 -8.15
CA LYS A 49 -1.22 15.01 -7.09
C LYS A 49 -0.19 14.12 -6.37
N TRP A 50 0.70 13.47 -7.11
CA TRP A 50 1.78 12.64 -6.56
C TRP A 50 2.79 13.42 -5.74
N SER A 51 3.21 14.59 -6.20
CA SER A 51 4.15 15.44 -5.46
C SER A 51 3.54 15.98 -4.16
N LYS A 52 2.23 16.19 -4.12
CA LYS A 52 1.50 16.55 -2.90
C LYS A 52 1.26 15.36 -1.98
N GLN A 53 1.03 14.16 -2.53
CA GLN A 53 0.84 12.93 -1.75
C GLN A 53 2.14 12.37 -1.16
N ASN A 54 3.29 12.69 -1.76
CA ASN A 54 4.61 12.37 -1.17
C ASN A 54 4.95 13.20 0.07
N MET A 55 4.08 14.11 0.50
CA MET A 55 4.10 14.66 1.85
C MET A 55 3.46 13.69 2.86
N VAL A 56 3.81 12.40 2.78
CA VAL A 56 3.43 11.35 3.75
C VAL A 56 3.88 11.70 5.18
N LYS A 57 4.79 12.65 5.35
CA LYS A 57 5.19 13.16 6.67
C LYS A 57 4.04 13.76 7.47
N ASP A 58 3.07 14.38 6.81
CA ASP A 58 1.94 15.00 7.50
C ASP A 58 0.82 14.01 7.88
N LEU A 59 0.94 12.76 7.43
CA LEU A 59 0.00 11.67 7.71
C LEU A 59 0.57 10.59 8.64
N GLU A 60 1.72 10.82 9.27
CA GLU A 60 2.22 9.92 10.30
C GLU A 60 1.53 10.23 11.64
N TYR A 61 0.45 9.51 11.92
CA TYR A 61 -0.28 9.60 13.19
C TYR A 61 0.30 8.70 14.28
N VAL A 62 1.25 7.82 13.95
CA VAL A 62 1.86 6.89 14.91
C VAL A 62 3.26 7.36 15.27
N LYS A 63 3.46 7.64 16.54
CA LYS A 63 4.74 8.07 17.11
C LYS A 63 5.36 6.92 17.90
N LYS A 64 6.65 6.70 17.70
CA LYS A 64 7.48 5.88 18.61
C LYS A 64 7.82 6.72 19.84
N GLY A 65 8.11 6.04 20.95
CA GLY A 65 8.67 6.73 22.13
C GLY A 65 9.98 7.42 21.78
N GLU A 66 10.18 8.60 22.30
CA GLU A 66 11.41 9.38 22.16
C GLU A 66 12.30 9.18 23.37
N ASN A 67 13.60 9.40 23.21
CA ASN A 67 14.59 9.30 24.29
C ASN A 67 14.46 7.98 25.09
N GLU A 68 14.44 6.86 24.36
CA GLU A 68 14.37 5.55 24.98
C GLU A 68 15.63 5.26 25.79
N TYR A 69 15.44 4.92 27.05
CA TYR A 69 16.51 4.42 27.93
C TYR A 69 16.30 2.94 28.20
N ILE A 70 17.33 2.14 27.94
CA ILE A 70 17.29 0.68 28.10
C ILE A 70 18.43 0.26 29.03
N ASP A 71 18.10 -0.47 30.09
CA ASP A 71 19.05 -1.10 30.97
C ASP A 71 18.61 -2.54 31.34
N GLN A 72 19.34 -3.21 32.27
CA GLN A 72 19.02 -4.58 32.68
C GLN A 72 17.63 -4.73 33.35
N ARG A 73 17.00 -3.66 33.77
CA ARG A 73 15.64 -3.66 34.37
C ARG A 73 14.53 -3.53 33.35
N GLY A 74 14.86 -3.08 32.12
CA GLY A 74 13.89 -2.89 31.06
C GLY A 74 14.08 -1.57 30.30
N LYS A 75 12.97 -1.05 29.79
CA LYS A 75 12.94 0.09 28.89
C LYS A 75 12.06 1.21 29.43
N ILE A 76 12.53 2.44 29.32
CA ILE A 76 11.73 3.66 29.52
C ILE A 76 11.52 4.31 28.15
N SER A 77 10.27 4.54 27.76
CA SER A 77 9.90 5.27 26.55
C SER A 77 9.08 6.48 26.94
N ASN A 78 9.47 7.65 26.46
CA ASN A 78 8.75 8.90 26.70
C ASN A 78 7.91 9.27 25.48
N HIS A 79 6.71 9.78 25.72
CA HIS A 79 5.83 10.32 24.68
C HIS A 79 5.48 11.76 25.02
N GLU A 80 5.90 12.68 24.17
CA GLU A 80 5.53 14.08 24.30
C GLU A 80 4.10 14.31 23.81
N LEU A 81 3.31 14.98 24.63
CA LEU A 81 1.94 15.36 24.30
C LEU A 81 1.88 16.86 24.01
N THR A 82 1.23 17.22 22.93
CA THR A 82 1.05 18.63 22.51
C THR A 82 0.03 19.37 23.34
N GLU A 83 -0.82 18.65 24.06
CA GLU A 83 -1.90 19.20 24.88
C GLU A 83 -1.99 18.47 26.23
N PRO A 84 -2.35 19.16 27.31
CA PRO A 84 -2.57 18.51 28.60
C PRO A 84 -3.76 17.54 28.52
N ILE A 85 -3.68 16.45 29.29
CA ILE A 85 -4.76 15.48 29.46
C ILE A 85 -5.29 15.56 30.87
N ASN A 86 -6.58 15.32 31.08
CA ASN A 86 -7.22 15.29 32.38
C ASN A 86 -8.02 14.01 32.63
N MET A 87 -8.06 13.11 31.65
CA MET A 87 -8.69 11.80 31.78
C MET A 87 -7.91 10.74 31.01
N ILE A 88 -7.80 9.55 31.61
CA ILE A 88 -7.20 8.36 30.98
C ILE A 88 -8.28 7.26 30.97
N GLY A 89 -8.59 6.76 29.76
CA GLY A 89 -9.44 5.59 29.59
C GLY A 89 -8.60 4.34 29.34
N LEU A 90 -8.72 3.31 30.17
CA LEU A 90 -8.12 1.99 29.89
C LEU A 90 -9.09 1.17 29.04
N ILE A 91 -8.67 0.79 27.85
CA ILE A 91 -9.51 0.07 26.90
C ILE A 91 -8.87 -1.26 26.53
N THR A 92 -9.66 -2.34 26.57
CA THR A 92 -9.29 -3.65 26.08
C THR A 92 -10.13 -4.01 24.87
N SER A 93 -9.54 -4.75 23.93
CA SER A 93 -10.22 -5.20 22.72
C SER A 93 -9.71 -6.56 22.28
N LYS A 94 -10.62 -7.39 21.81
CA LYS A 94 -10.32 -8.73 21.34
C LYS A 94 -9.84 -8.73 19.89
N LYS A 95 -8.94 -9.64 19.58
CA LYS A 95 -8.52 -9.93 18.20
C LYS A 95 -9.73 -10.08 17.27
N GLY A 96 -9.64 -9.52 16.06
CA GLY A 96 -10.67 -9.61 15.03
C GLY A 96 -11.84 -8.65 15.21
N THR A 97 -11.82 -7.77 16.22
CA THR A 97 -12.87 -6.76 16.43
C THR A 97 -12.50 -5.43 15.76
N LEU A 98 -13.52 -4.62 15.51
CA LEU A 98 -13.41 -3.22 15.09
C LEU A 98 -13.85 -2.29 16.19
N ARG A 99 -13.13 -1.16 16.33
CA ARG A 99 -13.60 0.01 17.09
C ARG A 99 -13.50 1.26 16.24
N ALA A 100 -14.03 2.34 16.72
CA ALA A 100 -14.13 3.63 16.06
C ALA A 100 -15.14 3.60 14.90
N ASN A 101 -14.72 3.64 13.61
CA ASN A 101 -15.62 3.94 12.49
C ASN A 101 -16.32 5.30 12.68
N HIS A 102 -15.53 6.31 13.06
CA HIS A 102 -15.99 7.65 13.38
C HIS A 102 -14.88 8.69 13.15
N TYR A 103 -15.21 9.95 13.39
CA TYR A 103 -14.24 11.03 13.48
C TYR A 103 -14.60 11.99 14.62
N HIS A 104 -13.64 12.79 15.03
CA HIS A 104 -13.80 13.84 16.04
C HIS A 104 -13.69 15.21 15.37
N PRO A 105 -14.73 16.07 15.38
CA PRO A 105 -14.66 17.37 14.71
C PRO A 105 -13.68 18.35 15.35
N GLN A 106 -13.49 18.27 16.67
CA GLN A 106 -12.73 19.26 17.43
C GLN A 106 -11.58 18.67 18.24
N GLN A 107 -11.68 17.39 18.65
CA GLN A 107 -10.69 16.76 19.51
C GLN A 107 -9.65 16.00 18.72
N GLU A 108 -8.40 16.07 19.18
CA GLU A 108 -7.35 15.14 18.81
C GLU A 108 -7.46 13.88 19.68
N GLN A 109 -7.57 12.71 19.05
CA GLN A 109 -7.56 11.44 19.79
C GLN A 109 -6.13 10.92 19.92
N LYS A 110 -5.75 10.61 21.16
CA LYS A 110 -4.45 10.05 21.50
C LYS A 110 -4.62 8.69 22.17
N CYS A 111 -4.02 7.65 21.60
CA CYS A 111 -4.07 6.29 22.12
C CYS A 111 -2.67 5.72 22.28
N LEU A 112 -2.25 5.45 23.52
CA LEU A 112 -1.00 4.78 23.83
C LEU A 112 -1.25 3.27 23.97
N PHE A 113 -0.66 2.48 23.09
CA PHE A 113 -0.82 1.03 23.06
C PHE A 113 0.16 0.38 24.05
N THR A 114 -0.36 -0.21 25.10
CA THR A 114 0.43 -0.85 26.16
C THR A 114 0.65 -2.34 25.94
N ASN A 115 -0.17 -2.95 25.08
CA ASN A 115 -0.04 -4.33 24.65
C ASN A 115 -0.80 -4.56 23.34
N GLY A 116 -0.34 -5.48 22.50
CA GLY A 116 -1.04 -5.94 21.31
C GLY A 116 -0.62 -5.27 20.02
N GLN A 117 -1.50 -5.30 19.03
CA GLN A 117 -1.26 -4.75 17.69
C GLN A 117 -2.58 -4.50 16.98
N ILE A 118 -2.65 -3.40 16.25
CA ILE A 118 -3.79 -3.06 15.39
C ILE A 118 -3.33 -2.68 13.97
N ILE A 119 -4.26 -2.75 13.02
CA ILE A 119 -4.26 -1.93 11.82
C ILE A 119 -5.17 -0.74 12.09
N GLU A 120 -4.63 0.45 12.02
CA GLU A 120 -5.39 1.68 12.02
C GLU A 120 -5.65 2.11 10.58
N ILE A 121 -6.90 2.34 10.24
CA ILE A 121 -7.36 2.78 8.93
C ILE A 121 -7.90 4.19 9.10
N TYR A 122 -7.46 5.13 8.28
CA TYR A 122 -7.84 6.53 8.39
C TYR A 122 -7.95 7.24 7.04
N GLN A 123 -8.75 8.32 7.04
CA GLN A 123 -8.96 9.21 5.90
C GLN A 123 -9.20 10.64 6.38
N ASP A 124 -8.49 11.59 5.81
CA ASP A 124 -8.70 13.01 6.08
C ASP A 124 -9.98 13.49 5.38
N LEU A 125 -10.98 13.88 6.15
CA LEU A 125 -12.27 14.34 5.64
C LEU A 125 -12.25 15.80 5.16
N LEU A 126 -11.24 16.58 5.53
CA LEU A 126 -11.07 17.95 5.04
C LEU A 126 -10.53 18.00 3.61
N ASN A 127 -9.94 16.89 3.15
CA ASN A 127 -9.45 16.75 1.79
C ASN A 127 -10.29 15.72 1.03
N PRO A 128 -11.21 16.13 0.14
CA PRO A 128 -12.07 15.21 -0.61
C PRO A 128 -11.32 14.17 -1.45
N ASN A 129 -10.06 14.46 -1.78
CA ASN A 129 -9.18 13.56 -2.54
C ASN A 129 -8.22 12.76 -1.64
N SER A 130 -8.40 12.82 -0.32
CA SER A 130 -7.56 12.06 0.60
C SER A 130 -7.77 10.56 0.38
N PRO A 131 -6.70 9.80 0.14
CA PRO A 131 -6.82 8.36 0.06
C PRO A 131 -7.11 7.78 1.44
N LYS A 132 -7.80 6.65 1.46
CA LYS A 132 -7.88 5.79 2.62
C LYS A 132 -6.51 5.11 2.81
N ILE A 133 -5.97 5.18 4.02
CA ILE A 133 -4.61 4.72 4.33
C ILE A 133 -4.67 3.74 5.51
N THR A 134 -3.78 2.75 5.50
CA THR A 134 -3.59 1.82 6.62
C THR A 134 -2.27 2.10 7.34
N GLN A 135 -2.23 1.87 8.63
CA GLN A 135 -1.01 1.92 9.42
C GLN A 135 -1.03 0.87 10.52
N VAL A 136 0.05 0.14 10.70
CA VAL A 136 0.20 -0.78 11.83
C VAL A 136 0.63 0.01 13.07
N VAL A 137 -0.06 -0.22 14.17
CA VAL A 137 0.31 0.31 15.49
C VAL A 137 0.63 -0.85 16.41
N ASN A 138 1.82 -0.81 16.98
CA ASN A 138 2.33 -1.83 17.88
C ASN A 138 2.37 -1.34 19.33
N GLU A 139 2.60 -2.27 20.24
CA GLU A 139 2.92 -1.97 21.64
C GLU A 139 4.02 -0.92 21.75
N GLY A 140 3.87 -0.01 22.73
CA GLY A 140 4.79 1.10 22.97
C GLY A 140 4.65 2.27 22.00
N GLN A 141 3.69 2.25 21.06
CA GLN A 141 3.48 3.35 20.13
C GLN A 141 2.27 4.19 20.53
N LEU A 142 2.35 5.48 20.23
CA LEU A 142 1.28 6.46 20.43
C LEU A 142 0.62 6.78 19.08
N SER A 143 -0.66 6.50 18.95
CA SER A 143 -1.49 6.98 17.84
C SER A 143 -2.07 8.36 18.18
N VAL A 144 -1.94 9.31 17.27
CA VAL A 144 -2.43 10.69 17.43
C VAL A 144 -3.26 11.05 16.22
N ILE A 145 -4.58 10.95 16.34
CA ILE A 145 -5.52 11.23 15.25
C ILE A 145 -6.02 12.67 15.36
N LYS A 146 -5.76 13.46 14.33
CA LYS A 146 -6.18 14.86 14.26
C LYS A 146 -7.70 15.02 14.12
N PRO A 147 -8.27 16.20 14.46
CA PRO A 147 -9.68 16.49 14.18
C PRO A 147 -10.01 16.29 12.71
N ASN A 148 -11.25 15.87 12.43
CA ASN A 148 -11.78 15.60 11.09
C ASN A 148 -11.07 14.49 10.30
N VAL A 149 -10.30 13.64 10.97
CA VAL A 149 -9.76 12.41 10.38
C VAL A 149 -10.66 11.24 10.79
N ALA A 150 -11.36 10.66 9.81
CA ALA A 150 -12.10 9.42 10.02
C ALA A 150 -11.11 8.28 10.27
N HIS A 151 -11.39 7.46 11.28
CA HIS A 151 -10.49 6.38 11.64
C HIS A 151 -11.24 5.15 12.13
N THR A 152 -10.60 4.01 11.96
CA THR A 152 -11.06 2.69 12.41
C THR A 152 -9.88 1.90 12.93
N MET A 153 -10.07 1.23 14.05
CA MET A 153 -9.07 0.34 14.66
C MET A 153 -9.49 -1.11 14.44
N LEU A 154 -8.71 -1.85 13.66
CA LEU A 154 -8.86 -3.29 13.48
C LEU A 154 -7.84 -4.01 14.37
N PHE A 155 -8.30 -4.76 15.34
CA PHE A 155 -7.45 -5.45 16.31
C PHE A 155 -6.93 -6.77 15.74
N THR A 156 -5.62 -6.87 15.51
CA THR A 156 -4.96 -8.06 14.96
C THR A 156 -4.47 -9.01 16.05
N LYS A 157 -4.37 -8.51 17.29
CA LYS A 157 -4.11 -9.26 18.51
C LYS A 157 -5.06 -8.76 19.60
N ASP A 158 -5.21 -9.54 20.69
CA ASP A 158 -5.81 -9.02 21.91
C ASP A 158 -4.97 -7.82 22.36
N THR A 159 -5.62 -6.68 22.56
CA THR A 159 -4.94 -5.39 22.69
C THR A 159 -5.45 -4.61 23.87
N THR A 160 -4.54 -3.96 24.59
CA THR A 160 -4.84 -3.00 25.66
C THR A 160 -4.20 -1.67 25.32
N PHE A 161 -4.94 -0.58 25.47
CA PHE A 161 -4.43 0.76 25.21
C PHE A 161 -5.06 1.80 26.15
N LEU A 162 -4.33 2.90 26.33
CA LEU A 162 -4.77 4.06 27.08
C LEU A 162 -5.28 5.11 26.08
N ASN A 163 -6.54 5.50 26.24
CA ASN A 163 -7.09 6.67 25.56
C ASN A 163 -6.83 7.91 26.43
N LEU A 164 -6.02 8.82 25.92
CA LEU A 164 -5.57 10.03 26.61
C LEU A 164 -6.47 11.18 26.19
N VAL A 165 -7.32 11.65 27.07
CA VAL A 165 -8.41 12.58 26.75
C VAL A 165 -8.16 13.95 27.36
N ARG A 166 -8.41 15.01 26.58
CA ARG A 166 -8.54 16.39 27.04
C ARG A 166 -10.02 16.73 27.12
N GLY A 167 -10.44 17.32 28.24
CA GLY A 167 -11.83 17.72 28.45
C GLY A 167 -12.70 16.64 29.10
N GLU A 168 -13.96 16.93 29.21
CA GLU A 168 -14.97 16.01 29.79
C GLU A 168 -15.41 15.03 28.70
N ARG A 169 -15.52 13.77 29.07
CA ARG A 169 -16.08 12.72 28.24
C ARG A 169 -17.52 12.43 28.73
N GLU A 170 -18.48 13.13 28.14
CA GLU A 170 -19.87 12.88 28.38
C GLU A 170 -20.31 11.66 27.57
N HIS A 171 -20.59 10.55 28.25
CA HIS A 171 -21.03 9.30 27.61
C HIS A 171 -22.36 9.48 26.85
N ASP A 172 -23.27 10.27 27.38
CA ASP A 172 -24.59 10.47 26.79
C ASP A 172 -24.58 11.35 25.53
N ASN A 173 -23.53 12.19 25.37
CA ASN A 173 -23.31 13.04 24.20
C ASN A 173 -22.17 12.59 23.29
N TYR A 174 -21.64 11.40 23.53
CA TYR A 174 -20.44 10.93 22.86
C TYR A 174 -20.54 10.88 21.33
N GLY A 175 -21.73 10.63 20.78
CA GLY A 175 -21.97 10.64 19.33
C GLY A 175 -22.30 12.01 18.75
N VAL A 176 -22.73 12.99 19.57
CA VAL A 176 -23.30 14.26 19.10
C VAL A 176 -22.28 15.40 19.10
N THR A 177 -21.53 15.55 20.18
CA THR A 177 -20.62 16.70 20.36
C THR A 177 -19.15 16.39 20.11
N HIS A 178 -18.69 15.17 20.40
CA HIS A 178 -17.28 14.81 20.35
C HIS A 178 -16.94 13.72 19.34
N THR A 179 -17.95 12.95 18.91
CA THR A 179 -17.76 11.81 18.02
C THR A 179 -18.89 11.72 17.02
N ILE A 180 -18.55 11.75 15.73
CA ILE A 180 -19.53 11.58 14.65
C ILE A 180 -19.29 10.23 13.98
N LYS A 181 -20.32 9.39 13.98
CA LYS A 181 -20.27 8.07 13.33
C LYS A 181 -20.00 8.21 11.84
N HIS A 182 -18.98 7.51 11.36
CA HIS A 182 -18.59 7.47 9.96
C HIS A 182 -18.08 6.08 9.63
N VAL A 183 -19.00 5.20 9.21
CA VAL A 183 -18.66 3.82 8.88
C VAL A 183 -18.05 3.78 7.49
N PHE A 184 -16.74 3.58 7.40
CA PHE A 184 -15.99 3.48 6.14
C PHE A 184 -15.15 2.20 6.03
N VAL A 185 -15.17 1.37 7.08
CA VAL A 185 -14.63 0.00 7.08
C VAL A 185 -15.75 -0.93 7.52
N ASP A 186 -16.15 -1.85 6.66
CA ASP A 186 -17.17 -2.86 6.90
C ASP A 186 -16.56 -4.22 7.28
N GLU A 187 -17.41 -5.18 7.60
CA GLU A 187 -17.00 -6.54 7.96
C GLU A 187 -16.25 -7.27 6.82
N LYS A 188 -16.62 -6.98 5.57
CA LYS A 188 -15.95 -7.59 4.41
C LYS A 188 -14.51 -7.11 4.31
N GLU A 189 -14.29 -5.80 4.40
CA GLU A 189 -12.97 -5.21 4.38
C GLU A 189 -12.12 -5.63 5.59
N LYS A 190 -12.73 -5.69 6.78
CA LYS A 190 -12.09 -6.22 7.99
C LYS A 190 -11.51 -7.62 7.74
N ASN A 191 -12.34 -8.55 7.24
CA ASN A 191 -11.92 -9.92 7.00
C ASN A 191 -10.82 -10.00 5.92
N LEU A 192 -10.95 -9.19 4.87
CA LEU A 192 -9.93 -9.08 3.82
C LEU A 192 -8.58 -8.64 4.38
N LEU A 193 -8.55 -7.62 5.23
CA LEU A 193 -7.31 -7.14 5.85
C LEU A 193 -6.70 -8.17 6.79
N LEU A 194 -7.50 -8.84 7.61
CA LEU A 194 -7.02 -9.92 8.49
C LEU A 194 -6.38 -11.08 7.72
N GLU A 195 -6.88 -11.38 6.52
CA GLU A 195 -6.37 -12.45 5.66
C GLU A 195 -5.07 -12.05 4.95
N CYS A 196 -5.04 -10.86 4.35
CA CYS A 196 -4.00 -10.51 3.39
C CYS A 196 -2.88 -9.61 3.91
N TYR A 197 -3.05 -8.87 5.03
CA TYR A 197 -2.07 -7.93 5.51
C TYR A 197 -0.81 -8.61 6.07
N LYS A 198 0.37 -8.03 5.81
CA LYS A 198 1.68 -8.57 6.21
C LYS A 198 2.38 -7.66 7.21
N PHE A 199 2.55 -8.16 8.41
CA PHE A 199 3.12 -7.44 9.55
C PHE A 199 4.63 -7.58 9.66
N GLU A 200 5.21 -8.52 8.92
CA GLU A 200 6.62 -8.89 8.99
C GLU A 200 7.27 -8.85 7.61
N CYS A 201 8.55 -8.58 7.60
CA CYS A 201 9.36 -8.72 6.40
C CYS A 201 9.38 -10.18 5.92
N ARG A 202 8.98 -10.41 4.69
CA ARG A 202 8.95 -11.76 4.11
C ARG A 202 10.33 -12.37 3.90
N SER A 203 11.39 -11.55 3.93
CA SER A 203 12.76 -12.03 3.77
C SER A 203 13.46 -12.37 5.10
N CYS A 204 13.28 -11.57 6.15
CA CYS A 204 14.03 -11.74 7.41
C CYS A 204 13.14 -11.81 8.67
N GLY A 205 11.81 -11.69 8.55
CA GLY A 205 10.88 -11.74 9.68
C GLY A 205 10.84 -10.47 10.56
N ASN A 206 11.64 -9.45 10.25
CA ASN A 206 11.66 -8.21 11.05
C ASN A 206 10.31 -7.49 10.98
N GLN A 207 9.83 -6.96 12.12
CA GLN A 207 8.56 -6.26 12.24
C GLN A 207 8.69 -4.73 12.11
N ASP A 208 9.91 -4.17 12.15
CA ASP A 208 10.13 -2.73 11.94
C ASP A 208 10.10 -2.40 10.43
N LEU A 209 8.90 -2.36 9.90
CA LEU A 209 8.64 -2.02 8.50
C LEU A 209 8.24 -0.55 8.40
N LYS A 210 8.96 0.19 7.56
CA LYS A 210 8.64 1.60 7.25
C LYS A 210 7.86 1.68 5.95
N ARG A 211 6.63 2.23 5.97
CA ARG A 211 5.90 2.55 4.75
C ARG A 211 6.63 3.66 3.98
N VAL A 212 6.92 3.41 2.72
CA VAL A 212 7.64 4.35 1.83
C VAL A 212 6.75 4.92 0.74
N VAL A 213 5.72 4.16 0.34
CA VAL A 213 4.73 4.57 -0.66
C VAL A 213 3.36 4.07 -0.25
N SER A 214 2.32 4.89 -0.41
CA SER A 214 0.92 4.47 -0.37
C SER A 214 0.17 5.11 -1.54
N LEU A 215 -0.52 4.29 -2.31
CA LEU A 215 -1.43 4.71 -3.38
C LEU A 215 -2.90 4.57 -2.94
N GLY A 216 -3.14 4.40 -1.64
CA GLY A 216 -4.46 4.13 -1.10
C GLY A 216 -4.98 2.76 -1.50
N TYR A 217 -6.29 2.62 -1.55
CA TYR A 217 -6.95 1.37 -1.92
C TYR A 217 -7.15 1.30 -3.43
N GLN A 218 -6.70 0.21 -4.03
CA GLN A 218 -6.73 -0.01 -5.48
C GLN A 218 -7.36 -1.36 -5.83
N PRO A 219 -8.02 -1.49 -6.99
CA PRO A 219 -8.43 -2.78 -7.50
C PRO A 219 -7.22 -3.62 -7.93
N LEU A 220 -7.40 -4.93 -8.03
CA LEU A 220 -6.37 -5.79 -8.60
C LEU A 220 -6.13 -5.45 -10.07
N ALA A 221 -4.86 -5.44 -10.48
CA ALA A 221 -4.49 -5.20 -11.86
C ALA A 221 -5.11 -6.28 -12.79
N ASN A 222 -5.55 -5.87 -13.97
CA ASN A 222 -6.20 -6.71 -14.97
C ASN A 222 -7.53 -7.36 -14.53
N ASN A 223 -8.09 -6.98 -13.39
CA ASN A 223 -9.42 -7.38 -12.95
C ASN A 223 -10.47 -6.48 -13.60
N LEU A 224 -10.70 -6.67 -14.90
CA LEU A 224 -11.62 -5.84 -15.67
C LEU A 224 -13.07 -6.16 -15.30
N LEU A 225 -13.84 -5.12 -15.01
CA LEU A 225 -15.26 -5.24 -14.71
C LEU A 225 -16.05 -5.57 -15.98
N LYS A 226 -17.04 -6.44 -15.87
CA LYS A 226 -17.93 -6.83 -16.97
C LYS A 226 -19.09 -5.83 -17.16
N LYS A 227 -19.45 -5.12 -16.08
CA LYS A 227 -20.54 -4.14 -16.07
C LYS A 227 -20.07 -2.88 -15.36
N ILE A 228 -20.65 -1.72 -15.73
CA ILE A 228 -20.27 -0.42 -15.21
C ILE A 228 -20.61 -0.23 -13.71
N ASP A 229 -21.63 -0.92 -13.25
CA ASP A 229 -22.11 -0.90 -11.86
C ASP A 229 -21.54 -2.03 -10.98
N GLU A 230 -20.68 -2.87 -11.56
CA GLU A 230 -20.04 -3.96 -10.83
C GLU A 230 -19.04 -3.41 -9.80
N LYS A 231 -19.17 -3.89 -8.55
CA LYS A 231 -18.24 -3.54 -7.46
C LYS A 231 -17.08 -4.52 -7.43
N CYS A 232 -15.85 -3.99 -7.41
CA CYS A 232 -14.66 -4.79 -7.20
C CYS A 232 -14.14 -4.67 -5.76
N GLU A 233 -13.38 -5.66 -5.33
CA GLU A 233 -12.64 -5.59 -4.08
C GLU A 233 -11.46 -4.63 -4.25
N LEU A 234 -11.23 -3.78 -3.25
CA LEU A 234 -10.12 -2.86 -3.19
C LEU A 234 -9.14 -3.31 -2.11
N TYR A 235 -7.86 -3.20 -2.39
CA TYR A 235 -6.76 -3.59 -1.50
C TYR A 235 -5.82 -2.41 -1.27
N PRO A 236 -5.24 -2.25 -0.06
CA PRO A 236 -4.17 -1.28 0.14
C PRO A 236 -3.02 -1.53 -0.84
N LEU A 237 -2.66 -0.52 -1.62
CA LEU A 237 -1.49 -0.58 -2.50
C LEU A 237 -0.38 0.27 -1.89
N GLU A 238 0.38 -0.35 -1.03
CA GLU A 238 1.43 0.27 -0.23
C GLU A 238 2.71 -0.53 -0.30
N VAL A 239 3.86 0.16 -0.25
CA VAL A 239 5.18 -0.46 -0.19
C VAL A 239 5.79 -0.18 1.17
N ASN A 240 6.20 -1.25 1.84
CA ASN A 240 6.92 -1.22 3.09
C ASN A 240 8.40 -1.59 2.86
N TYR A 241 9.29 -0.83 3.48
CA TYR A 241 10.73 -1.04 3.49
C TYR A 241 11.17 -1.63 4.82
N CYS A 242 11.91 -2.71 4.79
CA CYS A 242 12.54 -3.32 5.95
C CYS A 242 13.89 -2.66 6.22
N LYS A 243 14.07 -2.07 7.40
CA LYS A 243 15.32 -1.42 7.76
C LYS A 243 16.47 -2.40 8.03
N GLU A 244 16.15 -3.65 8.37
CA GLU A 244 17.14 -4.68 8.68
C GLU A 244 17.78 -5.26 7.40
N CYS A 245 16.98 -5.80 6.51
CA CYS A 245 17.50 -6.48 5.31
C CYS A 245 17.30 -5.69 4.01
N HIS A 246 16.79 -4.46 4.08
CA HIS A 246 16.57 -3.55 2.95
C HIS A 246 15.56 -4.06 1.89
N ASN A 247 14.77 -5.09 2.24
CA ASN A 247 13.71 -5.57 1.35
C ASN A 247 12.57 -4.57 1.25
N CYS A 248 12.06 -4.37 0.04
CA CYS A 248 10.82 -3.63 -0.23
C CYS A 248 9.72 -4.62 -0.56
N GLN A 249 8.58 -4.52 0.09
CA GLN A 249 7.45 -5.43 -0.10
C GLN A 249 6.11 -4.70 -0.05
N LEU A 250 5.09 -5.28 -0.70
CA LEU A 250 3.72 -4.81 -0.54
C LEU A 250 3.22 -5.09 0.89
N SER A 251 2.38 -4.19 1.42
CA SER A 251 1.74 -4.35 2.73
C SER A 251 0.74 -5.50 2.76
N VAL A 252 0.20 -5.87 1.60
CA VAL A 252 -0.76 -6.98 1.46
C VAL A 252 -0.23 -8.05 0.52
N SER A 253 -0.70 -9.30 0.73
CA SER A 253 -0.46 -10.44 -0.16
C SER A 253 -1.78 -11.09 -0.49
N VAL A 254 -2.30 -10.80 -1.66
CA VAL A 254 -3.59 -11.33 -2.11
C VAL A 254 -3.45 -12.79 -2.52
N ASP A 255 -4.47 -13.61 -2.28
CA ASP A 255 -4.49 -15.01 -2.69
C ASP A 255 -4.20 -15.12 -4.20
N PRO A 256 -3.18 -15.88 -4.61
CA PRO A 256 -2.84 -16.10 -6.01
C PRO A 256 -4.02 -16.59 -6.85
N LYS A 257 -4.95 -17.35 -6.27
CA LYS A 257 -6.16 -17.80 -6.98
C LYS A 257 -7.05 -16.63 -7.38
N LYS A 258 -7.21 -15.62 -6.51
CA LYS A 258 -7.96 -14.40 -6.84
C LYS A 258 -7.29 -13.61 -7.95
N MET A 259 -5.96 -13.57 -7.98
CA MET A 259 -5.19 -12.76 -8.94
C MET A 259 -5.03 -13.44 -10.30
N PHE A 260 -4.80 -14.77 -10.33
CA PHE A 260 -4.26 -15.43 -11.51
C PHE A 260 -5.16 -16.48 -12.13
N SER A 261 -6.28 -16.91 -11.48
CA SER A 261 -7.19 -17.91 -12.06
C SER A 261 -7.83 -17.48 -13.38
N ASN A 262 -8.06 -16.16 -13.55
CA ASN A 262 -8.63 -15.56 -14.76
C ASN A 262 -7.78 -14.38 -15.24
N TYR A 263 -6.45 -14.57 -15.33
CA TYR A 263 -5.54 -13.50 -15.69
C TYR A 263 -5.56 -13.26 -17.19
N LEU A 264 -6.06 -12.11 -17.62
CA LEU A 264 -6.31 -11.79 -19.03
C LEU A 264 -5.07 -11.32 -19.79
N TYR A 265 -4.00 -10.92 -19.09
CA TYR A 265 -2.80 -10.41 -19.73
C TYR A 265 -1.91 -11.57 -20.20
N THR A 266 -1.56 -11.55 -21.50
CA THR A 266 -0.61 -12.49 -22.11
C THR A 266 0.61 -11.72 -22.61
N SER A 267 1.79 -12.07 -22.13
CA SER A 267 3.04 -11.37 -22.44
C SER A 267 3.44 -11.55 -23.90
N SER A 268 3.07 -12.67 -24.53
CA SER A 268 3.39 -12.97 -25.93
C SER A 268 2.69 -12.09 -26.97
N THR A 269 1.67 -11.30 -26.57
CA THR A 269 1.01 -10.34 -27.47
C THR A 269 1.96 -9.21 -27.90
N SER A 270 2.93 -8.84 -27.09
CA SER A 270 3.90 -7.80 -27.37
C SER A 270 5.07 -8.31 -28.23
N LYS A 271 5.24 -7.72 -29.43
CA LYS A 271 6.42 -8.00 -30.29
C LYS A 271 7.73 -7.65 -29.60
N ILE A 272 7.74 -6.57 -28.81
CA ILE A 272 8.92 -6.12 -28.08
C ILE A 272 9.30 -7.15 -27.03
N PHE A 273 8.34 -7.66 -26.25
CA PHE A 273 8.59 -8.72 -25.27
C PHE A 273 9.12 -10.00 -25.91
N ARG A 274 8.50 -10.44 -27.01
CA ARG A 274 8.99 -11.63 -27.74
C ARG A 274 10.45 -11.46 -28.19
N ASN A 275 10.80 -10.32 -28.77
CA ASN A 275 12.17 -10.05 -29.21
C ASN A 275 13.14 -9.97 -28.02
N HIS A 276 12.72 -9.35 -26.92
CA HIS A 276 13.51 -9.30 -25.69
C HIS A 276 13.87 -10.70 -25.21
N PHE A 277 12.89 -11.60 -25.09
CA PHE A 277 13.14 -12.97 -24.62
C PHE A 277 13.94 -13.81 -25.60
N ILE A 278 13.79 -13.60 -26.92
CA ILE A 278 14.68 -14.23 -27.92
C ILE A 278 16.14 -13.80 -27.69
N ASN A 279 16.38 -12.52 -27.50
CA ASN A 279 17.72 -11.99 -27.27
C ASN A 279 18.28 -12.45 -25.90
N ALA A 280 17.45 -12.45 -24.86
CA ALA A 280 17.81 -12.93 -23.53
C ALA A 280 18.19 -14.42 -23.55
N ALA A 281 17.41 -15.27 -24.23
CA ALA A 281 17.72 -16.68 -24.37
C ALA A 281 19.05 -16.93 -25.07
N LYS A 282 19.32 -16.22 -26.16
CA LYS A 282 20.63 -16.31 -26.86
C LYS A 282 21.78 -15.86 -25.96
N LYS A 283 21.61 -14.73 -25.28
CA LYS A 283 22.61 -14.17 -24.36
C LYS A 283 22.93 -15.14 -23.23
N TYR A 284 21.91 -15.59 -22.48
CA TYR A 284 22.13 -16.48 -21.34
C TYR A 284 22.64 -17.86 -21.74
N SER A 285 22.20 -18.39 -22.88
CA SER A 285 22.74 -19.66 -23.39
C SER A 285 24.25 -19.59 -23.60
N LYS A 286 24.75 -18.46 -24.10
CA LYS A 286 26.19 -18.21 -24.33
C LYS A 286 26.93 -17.93 -23.02
N GLU A 287 26.45 -16.96 -22.23
CA GLU A 287 27.13 -16.49 -21.00
C GLU A 287 27.24 -17.58 -19.93
N LEU A 288 26.16 -18.34 -19.75
CA LEU A 288 26.11 -19.42 -18.78
C LEU A 288 26.58 -20.77 -19.35
N LYS A 289 27.04 -20.80 -20.60
CA LYS A 289 27.51 -22.02 -21.29
C LYS A 289 26.51 -23.18 -21.16
N LEU A 290 25.22 -22.89 -21.37
CA LEU A 290 24.16 -23.87 -21.17
C LEU A 290 24.31 -25.06 -22.12
N ASN A 291 24.05 -26.28 -21.58
CA ASN A 291 24.07 -27.53 -22.34
C ASN A 291 22.64 -27.95 -22.68
N LYS A 292 22.32 -28.11 -23.96
CA LYS A 292 20.98 -28.41 -24.47
C LYS A 292 20.38 -29.70 -23.91
N LYS A 293 21.22 -30.68 -23.54
CA LYS A 293 20.76 -32.00 -23.01
C LYS A 293 20.73 -32.06 -21.49
N LYS A 294 21.55 -31.23 -20.80
CA LYS A 294 21.74 -31.31 -19.35
C LYS A 294 21.14 -30.13 -18.58
N SER A 295 21.14 -28.93 -19.15
CA SER A 295 20.66 -27.74 -18.45
C SER A 295 19.15 -27.75 -18.34
N LEU A 296 18.66 -27.51 -17.10
CA LEU A 296 17.26 -27.27 -16.79
C LEU A 296 17.00 -25.76 -16.79
N ILE A 297 15.97 -25.33 -17.49
CA ILE A 297 15.55 -23.93 -17.56
C ILE A 297 14.16 -23.82 -16.94
N ILE A 298 14.06 -23.00 -15.91
CA ILE A 298 12.81 -22.79 -15.17
C ILE A 298 12.49 -21.29 -15.23
N ASP A 299 11.26 -20.97 -15.59
CA ASP A 299 10.69 -19.62 -15.50
C ASP A 299 9.59 -19.60 -14.45
N ILE A 300 9.86 -18.89 -13.35
CA ILE A 300 8.92 -18.77 -12.22
C ILE A 300 7.95 -17.64 -12.52
N GLY A 301 6.66 -17.96 -12.63
CA GLY A 301 5.61 -17.00 -13.03
C GLY A 301 5.57 -16.80 -14.54
N SER A 302 5.77 -17.86 -15.29
CA SER A 302 6.00 -17.90 -16.75
C SER A 302 4.89 -17.28 -17.62
N ASN A 303 3.77 -16.86 -17.05
CA ASN A 303 2.59 -16.36 -17.76
C ASN A 303 2.18 -17.34 -18.88
N ASP A 304 2.40 -16.99 -20.17
CA ASP A 304 2.08 -17.80 -21.34
C ASP A 304 3.32 -18.51 -21.95
N GLY A 305 4.42 -18.57 -21.21
CA GLY A 305 5.64 -19.26 -21.62
C GLY A 305 6.50 -18.50 -22.63
N VAL A 306 6.26 -17.22 -22.84
CA VAL A 306 6.99 -16.38 -23.82
C VAL A 306 8.50 -16.39 -23.62
N ALA A 307 9.00 -16.51 -22.39
CA ALA A 307 10.42 -16.56 -22.06
C ALA A 307 11.04 -17.95 -22.33
N LEU A 308 10.27 -19.03 -22.13
CA LEU A 308 10.73 -20.40 -22.35
C LEU A 308 10.72 -20.82 -23.83
N LYS A 309 9.82 -20.25 -24.63
CA LYS A 309 9.67 -20.60 -26.04
C LYS A 309 10.98 -20.47 -26.83
N PRO A 310 11.77 -19.39 -26.76
CA PRO A 310 13.05 -19.28 -27.46
C PRO A 310 14.06 -20.36 -27.08
N PHE A 311 14.12 -20.74 -25.80
CA PHE A 311 15.01 -21.84 -25.38
C PHE A 311 14.60 -23.17 -25.99
N LYS A 312 13.28 -23.45 -26.02
CA LYS A 312 12.75 -24.65 -26.68
C LYS A 312 13.10 -24.65 -28.17
N GLU A 313 12.95 -23.51 -28.87
CA GLU A 313 13.29 -23.36 -30.29
C GLU A 313 14.80 -23.54 -30.55
N MET A 314 15.66 -23.19 -29.59
CA MET A 314 17.11 -23.45 -29.65
C MET A 314 17.49 -24.89 -29.28
N GLY A 315 16.55 -25.76 -28.93
CA GLY A 315 16.76 -27.17 -28.65
C GLY A 315 17.03 -27.52 -27.19
N TYR A 316 16.67 -26.64 -26.24
CA TYR A 316 16.64 -26.98 -24.81
C TYR A 316 15.30 -27.64 -24.47
N ASN A 317 15.34 -28.89 -23.97
CA ASN A 317 14.13 -29.71 -23.75
C ASN A 317 13.85 -30.00 -22.27
N LYS A 318 14.58 -29.39 -21.35
CA LYS A 318 14.40 -29.56 -19.92
C LYS A 318 14.22 -28.22 -19.23
#